data_76d1f665c0acd1de7b12d538f81cd00e
#
_entry.id   76d1f665c0acd1de7b12d538f81cd00e
#
_cell.length_a   1.000
_cell.length_b   1.000
_cell.length_c   1.000
_cell.angle_alpha   90.00
_cell.angle_beta   90.00
_cell.angle_gamma   90.00
#
_symmetry.space_group_name_H-M   'P 1'
#
loop_
_entity.id
_entity.type
_entity.pdbx_description
1 polymer ?
#
loop_
_entity_poly.entity_id
_entity_poly.type
_entity_poly.pdbx_seq_one_letter_code
_entity_poly.pdbx_strand_id
1 'polypeptide(L)'
;MLFAPSFVLGQETLPADVPNNVEVRPAPAVDRVRAAAPAQESGGTGAAPVRASENAIRASESAPGAPVPENAPAGTKASARAAAATSTPESPATPASETGVATSPAPDRTAELLEQLARQQEEIAALRKAMDEGFAAEAEARKRVEASAAENAKAVVEAAAQRAPKVAGIEGLTLSGFTQADLYLQQSSEDQLDPSTGKPLNNDRFSIRRARLRASIYREYLGAVMEIDANTINGAQVRPMDMEATVQVPGPEAPYVSATVGIFKIPYGFEIGQKDYERLFAERSNLEQALFPGEYDLGARVAGGWRFIRYALAVQNGQPAGESTFPYLDPNAGKDVVGRLGMASSLGENVYVQGGFSGLTGTGFHAGTPPTKPTVTYQDRNEDGALDPGDLIVSPGTAGTPSRTFSRYALGADLLLSAKTSPLGQTTVYGEITWAKNLDRAKLLADPYGPLGRNMRERGYYLALVQDLGRYLQAGVRYDYYDPDLDSTDRVSAVVLLSSQAMSTLALAAAVRWTIGGLTNRLLIEYDVNRNHAGISQAGLPTNLADNLFTMRAETVF
;
A
#
# COMPACT_ATOMS: atom_id res chain seq x y z
N MET A 1 -3.44 -5.50 29.39
CA MET A 1 -3.88 -6.22 28.18
C MET A 1 -3.34 -5.44 27.01
N LEU A 2 -2.22 -5.90 26.50
CA LEU A 2 -1.44 -5.24 25.45
C LEU A 2 -1.91 -5.77 24.09
N PHE A 3 -2.54 -4.93 23.30
CA PHE A 3 -2.60 -5.13 21.86
C PHE A 3 -1.34 -4.48 21.27
N ALA A 4 -0.26 -5.27 21.14
CA ALA A 4 0.69 -4.97 20.09
C ALA A 4 -0.05 -5.22 18.77
N PRO A 5 0.05 -4.33 17.75
CA PRO A 5 -0.41 -4.66 16.42
C PRO A 5 0.46 -5.82 15.94
N SER A 6 -0.09 -7.04 16.04
CA SER A 6 0.55 -8.20 15.46
C SER A 6 0.44 -8.07 13.96
N PHE A 7 1.45 -7.47 13.34
CA PHE A 7 1.71 -7.67 11.92
C PHE A 7 2.20 -9.11 11.74
N VAL A 8 1.27 -10.02 11.86
CA VAL A 8 1.42 -11.35 11.31
C VAL A 8 1.08 -11.20 9.83
N LEU A 9 2.07 -11.32 8.98
CA LEU A 9 1.84 -11.88 7.66
C LEU A 9 1.01 -13.14 7.93
N GLY A 10 -0.29 -13.07 7.70
CA GLY A 10 -1.37 -13.97 8.10
C GLY A 10 -0.99 -15.42 8.36
N GLN A 11 -0.55 -15.74 9.55
CA GLN A 11 -0.33 -17.13 9.95
C GLN A 11 -0.51 -17.27 11.47
N GLU A 12 -1.64 -17.84 11.83
CA GLU A 12 -1.87 -18.42 13.16
C GLU A 12 -1.27 -19.83 13.20
N THR A 13 -0.32 -20.07 14.08
CA THR A 13 0.26 -21.40 14.34
C THR A 13 -0.56 -22.11 15.42
N LEU A 14 -0.98 -23.35 15.16
CA LEU A 14 -1.65 -24.24 16.11
C LEU A 14 -0.68 -25.30 16.65
N PRO A 15 -0.90 -25.81 17.88
CA PRO A 15 -0.03 -26.79 18.54
C PRO A 15 -0.21 -28.22 18.01
N ALA A 16 0.89 -28.97 18.07
CA ALA A 16 0.99 -30.38 17.75
C ALA A 16 0.38 -31.27 18.86
N ASP A 17 -0.38 -32.26 18.47
CA ASP A 17 -0.42 -33.66 18.92
C ASP A 17 -1.78 -34.31 18.64
N VAL A 18 -1.85 -35.37 17.82
CA VAL A 18 -2.65 -36.59 17.96
C VAL A 18 -2.33 -37.60 16.84
N PRO A 19 -2.36 -38.92 17.09
CA PRO A 19 -1.75 -39.98 16.29
C PRO A 19 -2.59 -40.51 15.12
N ASN A 20 -1.89 -41.05 14.12
CA ASN A 20 -2.43 -41.81 12.97
C ASN A 20 -3.29 -43.02 13.36
N ASN A 21 -4.44 -43.11 12.72
CA ASN A 21 -5.00 -44.32 12.06
C ASN A 21 -6.53 -44.20 11.85
N VAL A 22 -6.97 -43.99 10.60
CA VAL A 22 -8.29 -44.49 10.14
C VAL A 22 -8.22 -44.83 8.65
N GLU A 23 -8.62 -46.06 8.36
CA GLU A 23 -8.78 -46.70 7.05
C GLU A 23 -9.78 -45.99 6.14
N VAL A 24 -9.45 -45.80 4.87
CA VAL A 24 -10.34 -45.24 3.83
C VAL A 24 -11.16 -46.37 3.18
N ARG A 25 -12.49 -46.33 3.27
CA ARG A 25 -13.41 -47.09 2.40
C ARG A 25 -13.98 -46.16 1.31
N PRO A 26 -14.08 -46.61 0.06
CA PRO A 26 -14.67 -45.82 -1.02
C PRO A 26 -16.21 -45.84 -0.99
N ALA A 27 -16.80 -44.67 -1.32
CA ALA A 27 -18.25 -44.51 -1.45
C ALA A 27 -18.71 -44.74 -2.93
N PRO A 28 -19.96 -45.15 -3.14
CA PRO A 28 -20.46 -45.63 -4.42
C PRO A 28 -20.86 -44.49 -5.38
N ALA A 29 -20.81 -44.81 -6.67
CA ALA A 29 -21.18 -43.97 -7.80
C ALA A 29 -22.66 -43.59 -7.81
N VAL A 30 -22.98 -42.35 -8.13
CA VAL A 30 -24.33 -41.86 -8.37
C VAL A 30 -24.46 -41.41 -9.85
N ASP A 31 -25.55 -41.93 -10.43
CA ASP A 31 -25.93 -41.82 -11.83
C ASP A 31 -26.14 -40.38 -12.36
N ARG A 32 -25.79 -40.21 -13.63
CA ARG A 32 -26.06 -39.02 -14.44
C ARG A 32 -27.54 -38.87 -14.75
N VAL A 33 -28.18 -37.81 -14.30
CA VAL A 33 -29.47 -37.35 -14.81
C VAL A 33 -29.23 -36.23 -15.83
N ARG A 34 -29.72 -36.48 -17.03
CA ARG A 34 -29.70 -35.61 -18.20
C ARG A 34 -30.81 -34.58 -18.05
N ALA A 35 -30.53 -33.30 -17.92
CA ALA A 35 -31.53 -32.23 -17.99
C ALA A 35 -31.58 -31.59 -19.38
N ALA A 36 -32.79 -31.49 -19.90
CA ALA A 36 -33.14 -30.93 -21.22
C ALA A 36 -33.17 -29.39 -21.15
N ALA A 37 -32.87 -28.78 -22.31
CA ALA A 37 -32.96 -27.35 -22.54
C ALA A 37 -34.43 -26.89 -22.66
N PRO A 38 -34.78 -25.68 -22.23
CA PRO A 38 -36.05 -25.05 -22.64
C PRO A 38 -35.89 -24.09 -23.80
N ALA A 39 -36.98 -24.05 -24.59
CA ALA A 39 -37.16 -23.34 -25.82
C ALA A 39 -37.22 -21.82 -25.68
N GLN A 40 -36.88 -21.13 -26.78
CA GLN A 40 -37.06 -19.70 -26.98
C GLN A 40 -38.56 -19.36 -27.12
N GLU A 41 -38.98 -18.33 -26.42
CA GLU A 41 -40.18 -17.56 -26.77
C GLU A 41 -39.80 -16.12 -27.10
N SER A 42 -40.25 -15.69 -28.27
CA SER A 42 -40.16 -14.36 -28.83
C SER A 42 -41.30 -13.49 -28.32
N GLY A 43 -40.99 -12.26 -27.86
CA GLY A 43 -42.00 -11.25 -27.55
C GLY A 43 -41.40 -9.85 -27.55
N GLY A 44 -41.64 -9.12 -28.61
CA GLY A 44 -41.19 -7.75 -28.79
C GLY A 44 -42.09 -6.74 -28.08
N THR A 45 -41.50 -5.60 -27.75
CA THR A 45 -42.10 -4.24 -27.79
C THR A 45 -41.00 -3.25 -27.45
N GLY A 46 -40.51 -2.40 -28.32
CA GLY A 46 -40.86 -1.01 -28.47
C GLY A 46 -40.21 -0.09 -27.44
N ALA A 47 -39.04 0.48 -27.76
CA ALA A 47 -38.60 1.71 -27.12
C ALA A 47 -37.95 2.62 -28.17
N ALA A 48 -38.40 3.88 -28.21
CA ALA A 48 -38.01 4.89 -29.14
C ALA A 48 -36.58 5.45 -28.88
N PRO A 49 -35.90 6.02 -29.88
CA PRO A 49 -34.55 6.55 -29.73
C PRO A 49 -34.57 7.99 -29.20
N VAL A 50 -33.71 8.24 -28.23
CA VAL A 50 -33.37 9.59 -27.76
C VAL A 50 -32.31 10.18 -28.69
N ARG A 51 -32.61 11.39 -29.18
CA ARG A 51 -31.74 12.18 -30.07
C ARG A 51 -30.46 12.61 -29.38
N ALA A 52 -29.30 12.32 -29.97
CA ALA A 52 -28.05 12.98 -29.70
C ALA A 52 -27.92 14.23 -30.56
N SER A 53 -27.64 15.38 -29.93
CA SER A 53 -27.35 16.64 -30.62
C SER A 53 -25.86 16.73 -30.89
N GLU A 54 -25.50 16.75 -32.16
CA GLU A 54 -24.16 17.08 -32.66
C GLU A 54 -23.91 18.59 -32.50
N ASN A 55 -22.78 18.95 -31.88
CA ASN A 55 -22.19 20.26 -32.10
C ASN A 55 -20.78 20.07 -32.70
N ALA A 56 -20.73 20.34 -33.99
CA ALA A 56 -19.49 20.39 -34.76
C ALA A 56 -18.72 21.67 -34.44
N ILE A 57 -17.45 21.54 -34.11
CA ILE A 57 -16.48 22.66 -34.11
C ILE A 57 -15.54 22.48 -35.31
N ARG A 58 -15.59 23.49 -36.16
CA ARG A 58 -14.78 23.64 -37.39
C ARG A 58 -13.30 23.76 -37.05
N ALA A 59 -12.49 22.98 -37.75
CA ALA A 59 -11.07 23.20 -37.95
C ALA A 59 -10.84 24.32 -38.96
N SER A 60 -9.96 25.27 -38.67
CA SER A 60 -9.38 26.19 -39.65
C SER A 60 -7.92 25.83 -39.90
N GLU A 61 -7.65 25.48 -41.14
CA GLU A 61 -6.30 25.35 -41.72
C GLU A 61 -5.61 26.70 -41.82
N SER A 62 -4.33 26.75 -41.52
CA SER A 62 -3.34 27.56 -42.26
C SER A 62 -1.91 27.19 -41.86
N ALA A 63 -1.15 26.70 -42.83
CA ALA A 63 0.31 26.73 -42.89
C ALA A 63 0.70 27.70 -44.01
N PRO A 64 1.99 28.02 -44.33
CA PRO A 64 3.28 27.75 -43.68
C PRO A 64 4.20 28.99 -43.62
N GLY A 65 5.37 28.87 -42.97
CA GLY A 65 6.44 29.88 -43.11
C GLY A 65 7.61 29.63 -42.15
N ALA A 66 8.71 29.05 -42.64
CA ALA A 66 10.04 29.09 -42.03
C ALA A 66 10.73 30.42 -42.34
N PRO A 67 11.88 30.82 -41.77
CA PRO A 67 13.09 30.03 -41.52
C PRO A 67 13.84 30.33 -40.20
N VAL A 68 14.82 29.48 -39.91
CA VAL A 68 15.89 29.52 -38.91
C VAL A 68 16.82 30.71 -39.15
N PRO A 69 17.48 31.27 -38.10
CA PRO A 69 18.95 31.34 -38.18
C PRO A 69 19.66 30.73 -36.95
N GLU A 70 20.66 29.99 -37.30
CA GLU A 70 21.86 29.57 -36.63
C GLU A 70 22.64 30.75 -36.02
N ASN A 71 23.10 30.57 -34.76
CA ASN A 71 24.42 31.10 -34.33
C ASN A 71 24.70 30.63 -32.88
N ALA A 72 25.71 29.79 -32.77
CA ALA A 72 26.53 29.64 -31.57
C ALA A 72 27.64 30.69 -31.58
N PRO A 73 28.21 31.07 -30.41
CA PRO A 73 29.52 30.50 -30.11
C PRO A 73 29.79 30.12 -28.65
N ALA A 74 30.57 29.08 -28.57
CA ALA A 74 31.61 28.63 -27.67
C ALA A 74 32.00 29.47 -26.43
N GLY A 75 32.23 28.74 -25.35
CA GLY A 75 33.36 28.92 -24.45
C GLY A 75 33.05 29.43 -23.05
N THR A 76 33.16 28.61 -22.04
CA THR A 76 34.34 28.60 -21.15
C THR A 76 34.18 27.56 -20.04
N LYS A 77 35.18 26.71 -19.92
CA LYS A 77 35.42 25.80 -18.80
C LYS A 77 35.88 26.61 -17.58
N ALA A 78 35.31 26.31 -16.41
CA ALA A 78 35.96 26.63 -15.14
C ALA A 78 35.90 25.40 -14.24
N SER A 79 37.06 24.80 -14.09
CA SER A 79 37.45 23.78 -13.13
C SER A 79 37.51 24.38 -11.72
N ALA A 80 36.87 23.80 -10.74
CA ALA A 80 37.15 24.09 -9.33
C ALA A 80 37.59 22.80 -8.64
N ARG A 81 38.87 22.77 -8.37
CA ARG A 81 39.67 21.78 -7.68
C ARG A 81 39.58 22.05 -6.18
N ALA A 82 39.08 21.10 -5.40
CA ALA A 82 39.16 21.13 -3.95
C ALA A 82 40.58 20.74 -3.51
N ALA A 83 41.23 21.62 -2.74
CA ALA A 83 42.49 21.36 -2.10
C ALA A 83 42.26 20.94 -0.64
N ALA A 84 42.76 19.79 -0.28
CA ALA A 84 42.92 19.34 1.10
C ALA A 84 44.20 19.99 1.65
N ALA A 85 44.11 20.70 2.75
CA ALA A 85 45.24 21.23 3.49
C ALA A 85 45.54 20.36 4.70
N THR A 86 46.64 19.63 4.62
CA THR A 86 47.33 18.99 5.76
C THR A 86 48.30 20.03 6.34
N SER A 87 48.12 20.39 7.59
CA SER A 87 49.07 21.20 8.34
C SER A 87 49.74 20.34 9.41
N THR A 88 51.04 20.11 9.19
CA THR A 88 52.00 19.62 10.16
C THR A 88 52.58 20.82 10.92
N PRO A 89 52.74 20.82 12.22
CA PRO A 89 53.52 21.85 12.89
C PRO A 89 55.00 21.48 12.99
N GLU A 90 55.80 22.38 12.55
CA GLU A 90 57.24 22.43 12.58
C GLU A 90 57.74 22.66 14.01
N SER A 91 58.84 22.01 14.35
CA SER A 91 59.61 22.13 15.58
C SER A 91 60.61 23.31 15.46
N PRO A 92 60.74 24.18 16.47
CA PRO A 92 61.87 25.11 16.46
C PRO A 92 63.04 24.62 17.34
N ALA A 93 64.19 24.87 16.81
CA ALA A 93 65.51 24.54 17.28
C ALA A 93 65.91 25.27 18.58
N THR A 94 66.79 24.61 19.28
CA THR A 94 67.57 24.97 20.49
C THR A 94 68.44 26.21 20.27
N PRO A 95 68.74 26.94 21.31
CA PRO A 95 70.14 27.24 21.59
C PRO A 95 70.60 26.80 22.97
N ALA A 96 71.79 26.25 23.01
CA ALA A 96 72.55 25.89 24.17
C ALA A 96 72.96 27.11 25.00
N SER A 97 72.95 26.97 26.32
CA SER A 97 73.83 27.71 27.20
C SER A 97 74.06 26.91 28.47
N GLU A 98 75.30 26.56 28.69
CA GLU A 98 75.84 25.93 29.90
C GLU A 98 75.71 26.90 31.10
N THR A 99 75.38 26.35 32.27
CA THR A 99 76.15 26.58 33.51
C THR A 99 75.59 25.72 34.68
N GLY A 100 76.43 24.91 35.23
CA GLY A 100 76.76 24.83 36.65
C GLY A 100 75.82 24.16 37.65
N VAL A 101 76.11 22.86 37.89
CA VAL A 101 76.27 22.20 39.21
C VAL A 101 75.32 22.61 40.39
N ALA A 102 74.44 21.70 40.76
CA ALA A 102 74.22 21.30 42.19
C ALA A 102 73.49 19.97 42.19
N THR A 103 74.17 18.92 42.57
CA THR A 103 73.62 17.60 42.90
C THR A 103 72.86 17.63 44.22
N SER A 104 71.53 17.47 44.14
CA SER A 104 70.72 17.04 45.26
C SER A 104 70.01 15.75 44.82
N PRO A 105 69.97 14.67 45.60
CA PRO A 105 69.35 13.43 45.18
C PRO A 105 67.83 13.67 45.02
N ALA A 106 67.36 13.61 43.81
CA ALA A 106 65.95 13.65 43.52
C ALA A 106 65.27 12.41 44.16
N PRO A 107 64.20 12.55 44.88
CA PRO A 107 63.41 11.42 45.37
C PRO A 107 62.97 10.57 44.16
N ASP A 108 62.98 9.27 44.38
CA ASP A 108 62.82 8.19 43.41
C ASP A 108 61.47 8.31 42.65
N ARG A 109 61.42 9.19 41.66
CA ARG A 109 60.25 9.42 40.80
C ARG A 109 59.81 8.17 40.06
N THR A 110 60.74 7.21 39.90
CA THR A 110 60.46 5.92 39.26
C THR A 110 59.65 5.00 40.18
N ALA A 111 59.85 5.02 41.46
CA ALA A 111 59.07 4.25 42.42
C ALA A 111 57.61 4.77 42.54
N GLU A 112 57.45 6.09 42.55
CA GLU A 112 56.15 6.72 42.57
C GLU A 112 55.32 6.47 41.27
N LEU A 113 55.97 6.50 40.12
CA LEU A 113 55.34 6.19 38.83
C LEU A 113 54.96 4.71 38.70
N LEU A 114 55.77 3.79 39.24
CA LEU A 114 55.45 2.37 39.28
C LEU A 114 54.26 2.08 40.22
N GLU A 115 54.17 2.77 41.34
CA GLU A 115 53.03 2.65 42.26
C GLU A 115 51.74 3.20 41.65
N GLN A 116 51.81 4.34 40.91
CA GLN A 116 50.68 4.87 40.18
C GLN A 116 50.23 3.94 39.04
N LEU A 117 51.16 3.35 38.30
CA LEU A 117 50.87 2.38 37.27
C LEU A 117 50.20 1.12 37.84
N ALA A 118 50.66 0.62 38.97
CA ALA A 118 50.06 -0.53 39.66
C ALA A 118 48.61 -0.23 40.09
N ARG A 119 48.36 0.95 40.66
CA ARG A 119 46.98 1.41 41.04
C ARG A 119 46.09 1.54 39.84
N GLN A 120 46.56 2.11 38.70
CA GLN A 120 45.76 2.21 37.46
C GLN A 120 45.47 0.82 36.89
N GLN A 121 46.42 -0.14 36.98
CA GLN A 121 46.15 -1.51 36.50
C GLN A 121 45.11 -2.23 37.37
N GLU A 122 45.09 -2.02 38.70
CA GLU A 122 44.04 -2.56 39.56
C GLU A 122 42.69 -1.92 39.26
N GLU A 123 42.63 -0.61 39.01
CA GLU A 123 41.40 0.10 38.67
C GLU A 123 40.85 -0.37 37.31
N ILE A 124 41.69 -0.57 36.30
CA ILE A 124 41.30 -1.14 34.98
C ILE A 124 40.81 -2.59 35.13
N ALA A 125 41.43 -3.39 36.00
CA ALA A 125 40.98 -4.76 36.24
C ALA A 125 39.61 -4.79 36.95
N ALA A 126 39.39 -3.90 37.92
CA ALA A 126 38.09 -3.75 38.61
C ALA A 126 36.97 -3.26 37.65
N LEU A 127 37.27 -2.28 36.78
CA LEU A 127 36.35 -1.81 35.76
C LEU A 127 35.99 -2.89 34.73
N ARG A 128 36.97 -3.69 34.27
CA ARG A 128 36.72 -4.82 33.38
C ARG A 128 35.80 -5.85 34.02
N LYS A 129 36.06 -6.22 35.26
CA LYS A 129 35.21 -7.15 36.00
C LYS A 129 33.77 -6.62 36.17
N ALA A 130 33.61 -5.35 36.52
CA ALA A 130 32.28 -4.73 36.61
C ALA A 130 31.53 -4.66 35.27
N MET A 131 32.25 -4.43 34.15
CA MET A 131 31.68 -4.49 32.81
C MET A 131 31.24 -5.92 32.46
N ASP A 132 32.07 -6.95 32.71
CA ASP A 132 31.74 -8.34 32.41
C ASP A 132 30.53 -8.83 33.23
N GLU A 133 30.46 -8.45 34.51
CA GLU A 133 29.29 -8.69 35.38
C GLU A 133 28.03 -7.95 34.87
N GLY A 134 28.18 -6.71 34.37
CA GLY A 134 27.11 -5.93 33.76
C GLY A 134 26.59 -6.59 32.48
N PHE A 135 27.47 -7.03 31.59
CA PHE A 135 27.08 -7.75 30.36
C PHE A 135 26.41 -9.10 30.65
N ALA A 136 26.90 -9.83 31.67
CA ALA A 136 26.26 -11.09 32.07
C ALA A 136 24.85 -10.86 32.64
N ALA A 137 24.67 -9.84 33.46
CA ALA A 137 23.36 -9.46 34.01
C ALA A 137 22.39 -8.99 32.92
N GLU A 138 22.87 -8.22 31.94
CA GLU A 138 22.07 -7.77 30.79
C GLU A 138 21.67 -8.97 29.88
N ALA A 139 22.57 -9.92 29.65
CA ALA A 139 22.28 -11.13 28.90
C ALA A 139 21.24 -12.02 29.58
N GLU A 140 21.28 -12.14 30.91
CA GLU A 140 20.23 -12.84 31.68
C GLU A 140 18.90 -12.07 31.68
N ALA A 141 18.91 -10.76 31.80
CA ALA A 141 17.71 -9.94 31.70
C ALA A 141 17.05 -10.08 30.32
N ARG A 142 17.85 -10.06 29.26
CA ARG A 142 17.36 -10.34 27.87
C ARG A 142 16.71 -11.72 27.76
N LYS A 143 17.33 -12.76 28.26
CA LYS A 143 16.74 -14.11 28.24
C LYS A 143 15.39 -14.18 28.97
N ARG A 144 15.28 -13.49 30.11
CA ARG A 144 13.99 -13.42 30.86
C ARG A 144 12.92 -12.65 30.09
N VAL A 145 13.28 -11.54 29.44
CA VAL A 145 12.36 -10.77 28.60
C VAL A 145 11.92 -11.58 27.37
N GLU A 146 12.84 -12.27 26.72
CA GLU A 146 12.54 -13.15 25.59
C GLU A 146 11.62 -14.32 26.00
N ALA A 147 11.87 -14.94 27.15
CA ALA A 147 11.02 -16.02 27.67
C ALA A 147 9.62 -15.52 28.04
N SER A 148 9.50 -14.35 28.70
CA SER A 148 8.20 -13.77 29.03
C SER A 148 7.45 -13.27 27.80
N ALA A 149 8.14 -12.76 26.79
CA ALA A 149 7.53 -12.36 25.52
C ALA A 149 7.00 -13.58 24.75
N ALA A 150 7.75 -14.68 24.73
CA ALA A 150 7.31 -15.92 24.10
C ALA A 150 6.11 -16.55 24.83
N GLU A 151 6.10 -16.51 26.16
CA GLU A 151 4.98 -16.99 26.97
C GLU A 151 3.73 -16.12 26.81
N ASN A 152 3.89 -14.80 26.77
CA ASN A 152 2.79 -13.86 26.50
C ASN A 152 2.26 -14.02 25.06
N ALA A 153 3.13 -14.19 24.07
CA ALA A 153 2.73 -14.46 22.69
C ALA A 153 1.94 -15.77 22.60
N LYS A 154 2.40 -16.82 23.27
CA LYS A 154 1.70 -18.10 23.33
C LYS A 154 0.34 -17.97 24.02
N ALA A 155 0.25 -17.25 25.13
CA ALA A 155 -1.02 -17.02 25.84
C ALA A 155 -2.00 -16.18 25.02
N VAL A 156 -1.52 -15.21 24.24
CA VAL A 156 -2.37 -14.41 23.32
C VAL A 156 -2.88 -15.27 22.17
N VAL A 157 -2.03 -16.11 21.59
CA VAL A 157 -2.41 -17.06 20.53
C VAL A 157 -3.42 -18.10 21.05
N GLU A 158 -3.20 -18.66 22.23
CA GLU A 158 -4.16 -19.59 22.86
C GLU A 158 -5.49 -18.90 23.20
N ALA A 159 -5.47 -17.66 23.70
CA ALA A 159 -6.68 -16.90 23.98
C ALA A 159 -7.44 -16.51 22.70
N ALA A 160 -6.73 -16.22 21.61
CA ALA A 160 -7.34 -15.96 20.31
C ALA A 160 -7.92 -17.25 19.70
N ALA A 161 -7.19 -18.36 19.77
CA ALA A 161 -7.65 -19.67 19.30
C ALA A 161 -8.88 -20.20 20.09
N GLN A 162 -9.00 -19.86 21.38
CA GLN A 162 -10.19 -20.21 22.20
C GLN A 162 -11.41 -19.34 21.87
N ARG A 163 -11.23 -18.15 21.32
CA ARG A 163 -12.30 -17.20 20.96
C ARG A 163 -12.80 -17.37 19.53
N ALA A 164 -12.01 -17.97 18.65
CA ALA A 164 -12.44 -18.23 17.28
C ALA A 164 -13.55 -19.28 17.26
N PRO A 165 -14.70 -19.04 16.59
CA PRO A 165 -15.76 -20.01 16.49
C PRO A 165 -15.26 -21.26 15.76
N LYS A 166 -15.15 -22.38 16.49
CA LYS A 166 -14.74 -23.67 15.92
C LYS A 166 -15.90 -24.23 15.13
N VAL A 167 -15.71 -24.49 13.85
CA VAL A 167 -16.71 -25.18 13.03
C VAL A 167 -16.72 -26.64 13.42
N ALA A 168 -17.87 -27.13 13.89
CA ALA A 168 -18.02 -28.53 14.25
C ALA A 168 -17.76 -29.44 13.04
N GLY A 169 -16.82 -30.36 13.18
CA GLY A 169 -16.51 -31.39 12.18
C GLY A 169 -15.23 -31.19 11.38
N ILE A 170 -14.60 -30.00 11.35
CA ILE A 170 -13.31 -29.78 10.69
C ILE A 170 -12.32 -29.18 11.70
N GLU A 171 -11.42 -29.99 12.19
CA GLU A 171 -10.41 -29.56 13.15
C GLU A 171 -9.45 -28.54 12.51
N GLY A 172 -9.24 -27.42 13.21
CA GLY A 172 -8.35 -26.33 12.78
C GLY A 172 -8.95 -25.36 11.76
N LEU A 173 -10.23 -25.50 11.38
CA LEU A 173 -10.93 -24.48 10.58
C LEU A 173 -11.36 -23.33 11.48
N THR A 174 -10.92 -22.12 11.13
CA THR A 174 -11.29 -20.87 11.78
C THR A 174 -12.14 -20.04 10.84
N LEU A 175 -13.28 -19.56 11.32
CA LEU A 175 -14.09 -18.56 10.64
C LEU A 175 -13.91 -17.22 11.34
N SER A 176 -13.71 -16.17 10.59
CA SER A 176 -13.62 -14.79 11.06
C SER A 176 -14.18 -13.84 10.01
N GLY A 177 -14.42 -12.63 10.40
CA GLY A 177 -14.92 -11.65 9.45
C GLY A 177 -15.18 -10.30 10.07
N PHE A 178 -15.63 -9.37 9.23
CA PHE A 178 -16.05 -8.05 9.68
C PHE A 178 -17.02 -7.42 8.68
N THR A 179 -17.81 -6.49 9.19
CA THR A 179 -18.71 -5.66 8.38
C THR A 179 -18.45 -4.20 8.66
N GLN A 180 -18.38 -3.39 7.62
CA GLN A 180 -18.25 -1.92 7.65
C GLN A 180 -19.43 -1.32 6.88
N ALA A 181 -20.27 -0.56 7.58
CA ALA A 181 -21.36 0.21 7.01
C ALA A 181 -21.04 1.71 7.17
N ASP A 182 -21.06 2.44 6.08
CA ASP A 182 -20.67 3.84 6.03
C ASP A 182 -21.84 4.73 5.66
N LEU A 183 -21.86 5.93 6.25
CA LEU A 183 -22.57 7.10 5.77
C LEU A 183 -21.52 8.10 5.27
N TYR A 184 -21.63 8.46 4.00
CA TYR A 184 -20.83 9.51 3.36
C TYR A 184 -21.66 10.77 3.22
N LEU A 185 -21.05 11.94 3.53
CA LEU A 185 -21.59 13.27 3.24
C LEU A 185 -20.47 14.07 2.59
N GLN A 186 -20.63 14.41 1.33
CA GLN A 186 -19.61 15.09 0.54
C GLN A 186 -19.98 16.56 0.32
N GLN A 187 -19.00 17.45 0.46
CA GLN A 187 -19.15 18.85 0.09
C GLN A 187 -19.43 18.95 -1.43
N SER A 188 -20.38 19.81 -1.82
CA SER A 188 -20.78 19.96 -3.22
C SER A 188 -21.28 18.67 -3.88
N SER A 189 -21.94 17.82 -3.09
CA SER A 189 -22.62 16.62 -3.58
C SER A 189 -23.70 17.00 -4.60
N GLU A 190 -23.72 16.29 -5.75
CA GLU A 190 -24.65 16.52 -6.85
C GLU A 190 -25.26 15.22 -7.36
N ASP A 191 -26.56 15.22 -7.66
CA ASP A 191 -27.29 14.09 -8.26
C ASP A 191 -27.03 13.98 -9.78
N GLN A 192 -25.77 13.97 -10.17
CA GLN A 192 -25.34 13.93 -11.57
C GLN A 192 -24.50 12.68 -11.85
N LEU A 193 -24.36 12.39 -13.13
CA LEU A 193 -23.42 11.36 -13.61
C LEU A 193 -22.20 12.02 -14.23
N ASP A 194 -21.03 11.46 -13.95
CA ASP A 194 -19.81 11.77 -14.68
C ASP A 194 -20.02 11.42 -16.16
N PRO A 195 -19.91 12.37 -17.09
CA PRO A 195 -20.22 12.13 -18.51
C PRO A 195 -19.23 11.17 -19.18
N SER A 196 -18.03 10.99 -18.62
CA SER A 196 -16.99 10.11 -19.17
C SER A 196 -17.12 8.67 -18.68
N THR A 197 -17.53 8.48 -17.44
CA THR A 197 -17.54 7.16 -16.77
C THR A 197 -18.95 6.63 -16.50
N GLY A 198 -19.98 7.51 -16.56
CA GLY A 198 -21.36 7.18 -16.20
C GLY A 198 -21.56 6.88 -14.71
N LYS A 199 -20.59 7.16 -13.87
CA LYS A 199 -20.68 6.96 -12.42
C LYS A 199 -21.38 8.15 -11.75
N PRO A 200 -22.14 7.92 -10.65
CA PRO A 200 -22.71 9.01 -9.86
C PRO A 200 -21.62 9.93 -9.30
N LEU A 201 -21.80 11.24 -9.45
CA LEU A 201 -20.98 12.27 -8.79
C LEU A 201 -21.41 12.47 -7.34
N ASN A 202 -22.71 12.26 -7.04
CA ASN A 202 -23.21 12.33 -5.68
C ASN A 202 -22.64 11.20 -4.82
N ASN A 203 -22.02 11.56 -3.71
CA ASN A 203 -21.47 10.63 -2.74
C ASN A 203 -22.20 10.64 -1.39
N ASP A 204 -23.29 11.42 -1.25
CA ASP A 204 -24.15 11.45 -0.05
C ASP A 204 -25.01 10.19 0.00
N ARG A 205 -24.49 9.15 0.70
CA ARG A 205 -25.16 7.85 0.69
C ARG A 205 -24.78 6.97 1.86
N PHE A 206 -25.66 6.03 2.17
CA PHE A 206 -25.29 4.83 2.93
C PHE A 206 -24.66 3.78 1.99
N SER A 207 -23.67 3.07 2.49
CA SER A 207 -22.98 2.03 1.74
C SER A 207 -22.52 0.91 2.68
N ILE A 208 -22.64 -0.34 2.24
CA ILE A 208 -21.83 -1.42 2.82
C ILE A 208 -20.46 -1.33 2.15
N ARG A 209 -19.50 -0.81 2.90
CA ARG A 209 -18.15 -0.60 2.38
C ARG A 209 -17.40 -1.91 2.21
N ARG A 210 -17.50 -2.79 3.21
CA ARG A 210 -16.93 -4.15 3.21
C ARG A 210 -17.79 -5.05 4.09
N ALA A 211 -18.05 -6.25 3.63
CA ALA A 211 -18.58 -7.33 4.44
C ALA A 211 -17.78 -8.59 4.10
N ARG A 212 -16.75 -8.88 4.90
CA ARG A 212 -15.80 -9.94 4.62
C ARG A 212 -16.03 -11.15 5.50
N LEU A 213 -15.98 -12.31 4.87
CA LEU A 213 -15.98 -13.60 5.52
C LEU A 213 -14.72 -14.35 5.13
N ARG A 214 -13.95 -14.76 6.13
CA ARG A 214 -12.67 -15.46 5.98
C ARG A 214 -12.79 -16.84 6.62
N ALA A 215 -12.48 -17.87 5.87
CA ALA A 215 -12.22 -19.22 6.33
C ALA A 215 -10.73 -19.52 6.21
N SER A 216 -10.10 -19.96 7.28
CA SER A 216 -8.68 -20.31 7.26
C SER A 216 -8.45 -21.63 7.99
N ILE A 217 -7.56 -22.44 7.44
CA ILE A 217 -7.06 -23.66 8.05
C ILE A 217 -5.53 -23.63 8.00
N TYR A 218 -4.92 -23.76 9.17
CA TYR A 218 -3.48 -23.82 9.29
C TYR A 218 -3.09 -25.08 10.04
N ARG A 219 -2.04 -25.73 9.56
CA ARG A 219 -1.29 -26.79 10.20
C ARG A 219 0.16 -26.35 10.29
N GLU A 220 0.96 -27.03 11.03
CA GLU A 220 2.36 -26.68 11.28
C GLU A 220 3.11 -26.25 9.99
N TYR A 221 2.96 -27.02 8.92
CA TYR A 221 3.66 -26.80 7.64
C TYR A 221 2.78 -26.36 6.49
N LEU A 222 1.45 -26.39 6.67
CA LEU A 222 0.49 -26.13 5.60
C LEU A 222 -0.58 -25.15 6.04
N GLY A 223 -0.97 -24.26 5.13
CA GLY A 223 -2.08 -23.33 5.35
C GLY A 223 -2.92 -23.15 4.10
N ALA A 224 -4.18 -22.84 4.29
CA ALA A 224 -5.07 -22.39 3.23
C ALA A 224 -6.03 -21.33 3.78
N VAL A 225 -6.31 -20.34 2.95
CA VAL A 225 -7.21 -19.24 3.27
C VAL A 225 -8.18 -19.04 2.12
N MET A 226 -9.40 -18.70 2.45
CA MET A 226 -10.42 -18.24 1.53
C MET A 226 -11.16 -17.06 2.15
N GLU A 227 -11.11 -15.90 1.52
CA GLU A 227 -11.82 -14.70 1.94
C GLU A 227 -12.63 -14.14 0.77
N ILE A 228 -13.89 -13.80 1.05
CA ILE A 228 -14.79 -13.11 0.13
C ILE A 228 -15.19 -11.76 0.70
N ASP A 229 -15.40 -10.78 -0.16
CA ASP A 229 -15.90 -9.44 0.17
C ASP A 229 -17.21 -9.16 -0.56
N ALA A 230 -18.25 -8.83 0.21
CA ALA A 230 -19.50 -8.32 -0.32
C ALA A 230 -19.61 -6.82 -0.03
N ASN A 231 -19.93 -6.01 -1.04
CA ASN A 231 -20.04 -4.55 -0.88
C ASN A 231 -21.07 -3.95 -1.85
N THR A 232 -21.39 -2.66 -1.63
CA THR A 232 -22.36 -1.92 -2.46
C THR A 232 -21.78 -0.64 -3.06
N ILE A 233 -20.45 -0.51 -3.15
CA ILE A 233 -19.78 0.72 -3.57
C ILE A 233 -20.13 1.09 -5.01
N ASN A 234 -20.03 0.14 -5.92
CA ASN A 234 -20.37 0.28 -7.34
C ASN A 234 -21.57 -0.61 -7.71
N GLY A 235 -22.59 -0.67 -6.84
CA GLY A 235 -23.67 -1.65 -6.91
C GLY A 235 -23.36 -2.90 -6.08
N ALA A 236 -24.34 -3.78 -5.89
CA ALA A 236 -24.16 -5.01 -5.14
C ALA A 236 -23.20 -5.95 -5.86
N GLN A 237 -22.10 -6.31 -5.20
CA GLN A 237 -21.09 -7.21 -5.76
C GLN A 237 -20.46 -8.09 -4.68
N VAL A 238 -20.05 -9.30 -5.10
CA VAL A 238 -19.27 -10.23 -4.28
C VAL A 238 -18.03 -10.60 -5.07
N ARG A 239 -16.86 -10.53 -4.42
CA ARG A 239 -15.58 -10.79 -5.06
C ARG A 239 -14.64 -11.61 -4.18
N PRO A 240 -13.78 -12.46 -4.78
CA PRO A 240 -12.71 -13.09 -4.05
C PRO A 240 -11.67 -12.05 -3.61
N MET A 241 -11.09 -12.24 -2.43
CA MET A 241 -10.02 -11.40 -1.90
C MET A 241 -8.78 -12.26 -1.68
N ASP A 242 -8.65 -12.89 -0.52
CA ASP A 242 -7.53 -13.73 -0.15
C ASP A 242 -7.90 -15.20 -0.40
N MET A 243 -7.29 -15.81 -1.41
CA MET A 243 -7.50 -17.23 -1.76
C MET A 243 -6.14 -17.87 -2.00
N GLU A 244 -5.53 -18.37 -0.92
CA GLU A 244 -4.14 -18.83 -0.97
C GLU A 244 -3.95 -20.20 -0.34
N ALA A 245 -2.96 -20.92 -0.88
CA ALA A 245 -2.39 -22.11 -0.28
C ALA A 245 -0.92 -21.85 0.05
N THR A 246 -0.50 -22.22 1.25
CA THR A 246 0.82 -21.93 1.78
C THR A 246 1.49 -23.18 2.31
N VAL A 247 2.77 -23.33 2.01
CA VAL A 247 3.70 -24.26 2.67
C VAL A 247 4.70 -23.44 3.45
N GLN A 248 4.99 -23.82 4.70
CA GLN A 248 5.86 -23.02 5.55
C GLN A 248 6.79 -23.87 6.41
N VAL A 249 7.91 -23.27 6.80
CA VAL A 249 8.78 -23.76 7.88
C VAL A 249 8.51 -22.89 9.10
N PRO A 250 7.96 -23.46 10.19
CA PRO A 250 7.61 -22.71 11.39
C PRO A 250 8.81 -22.00 12.00
N GLY A 251 8.56 -20.84 12.59
CA GLY A 251 9.52 -20.05 13.37
C GLY A 251 8.85 -19.49 14.63
N PRO A 252 9.62 -18.92 15.58
CA PRO A 252 9.10 -18.52 16.89
C PRO A 252 8.12 -17.33 16.84
N GLU A 253 8.33 -16.38 15.94
CA GLU A 253 7.47 -15.17 15.79
C GLU A 253 6.79 -15.11 14.43
N ALA A 254 7.41 -15.67 13.43
CA ALA A 254 6.91 -15.77 12.07
C ALA A 254 7.59 -17.01 11.43
N PRO A 255 7.01 -17.60 10.39
CA PRO A 255 7.68 -18.63 9.63
C PRO A 255 9.07 -18.18 9.20
N TYR A 256 10.07 -19.07 9.32
CA TYR A 256 11.38 -18.78 8.77
C TYR A 256 11.29 -18.56 7.26
N VAL A 257 10.50 -19.38 6.59
CA VAL A 257 10.19 -19.26 5.17
C VAL A 257 8.79 -19.83 4.92
N SER A 258 8.02 -19.17 4.07
CA SER A 258 6.76 -19.64 3.54
C SER A 258 6.73 -19.46 2.04
N ALA A 259 6.14 -20.42 1.33
CA ALA A 259 5.83 -20.33 -0.10
C ALA A 259 4.33 -20.38 -0.27
N THR A 260 3.76 -19.37 -0.90
CA THR A 260 2.31 -19.16 -1.07
C THR A 260 1.99 -19.06 -2.54
N VAL A 261 0.90 -19.67 -2.97
CA VAL A 261 0.33 -19.51 -4.32
C VAL A 261 -1.16 -19.18 -4.22
N GLY A 262 -1.64 -18.33 -5.13
CA GLY A 262 -3.04 -17.90 -5.15
C GLY A 262 -3.21 -16.40 -5.22
N ILE A 263 -4.37 -15.92 -4.74
CA ILE A 263 -4.67 -14.49 -4.61
C ILE A 263 -4.28 -14.07 -3.19
N PHE A 264 -3.37 -13.11 -3.09
CA PHE A 264 -2.87 -12.60 -1.81
C PHE A 264 -2.54 -11.12 -1.90
N LYS A 265 -2.42 -10.45 -0.75
CA LYS A 265 -2.02 -9.03 -0.68
C LYS A 265 -0.65 -8.82 -1.29
N ILE A 266 -0.54 -7.79 -2.14
CA ILE A 266 0.71 -7.37 -2.77
C ILE A 266 1.72 -7.02 -1.67
N PRO A 267 2.91 -7.61 -1.62
CA PRO A 267 3.88 -7.35 -0.56
C PRO A 267 4.66 -6.05 -0.79
N TYR A 268 3.96 -4.92 -0.74
CA TYR A 268 4.51 -3.59 -0.92
C TYR A 268 4.08 -2.69 0.22
N GLY A 269 4.98 -1.83 0.71
CA GLY A 269 4.70 -0.83 1.73
C GLY A 269 4.20 -1.39 3.07
N PHE A 270 3.66 -0.48 3.87
CA PHE A 270 3.07 -0.79 5.17
C PHE A 270 1.53 -0.88 5.08
N GLU A 271 0.89 0.12 4.44
CA GLU A 271 -0.56 0.28 4.51
C GLU A 271 -1.32 -0.83 3.77
N ILE A 272 -0.77 -1.38 2.66
CA ILE A 272 -1.34 -2.55 1.98
C ILE A 272 -1.40 -3.77 2.92
N GLY A 273 -0.32 -4.01 3.67
CA GLY A 273 -0.22 -5.12 4.62
C GLY A 273 -1.21 -5.03 5.78
N GLN A 274 -1.65 -3.83 6.14
CA GLN A 274 -2.54 -3.58 7.27
C GLN A 274 -3.95 -4.13 7.00
N LYS A 275 -4.58 -4.72 8.03
CA LYS A 275 -5.97 -5.16 7.93
C LYS A 275 -6.92 -3.96 7.97
N ASP A 276 -8.00 -4.00 7.19
CA ASP A 276 -8.93 -2.87 7.07
C ASP A 276 -9.58 -2.46 8.39
N TYR A 277 -9.87 -3.42 9.26
CA TYR A 277 -10.47 -3.15 10.58
C TYR A 277 -9.45 -2.72 11.66
N GLU A 278 -8.14 -2.79 11.38
CA GLU A 278 -7.09 -2.33 12.31
C GLU A 278 -6.77 -0.84 12.10
N ARG A 279 -7.05 -0.29 10.90
CA ARG A 279 -6.83 1.13 10.61
C ARG A 279 -7.82 2.00 11.37
N LEU A 280 -7.35 3.14 11.89
CA LEU A 280 -8.24 4.18 12.39
C LEU A 280 -8.94 4.89 11.23
N PHE A 281 -8.20 5.29 10.20
CA PHE A 281 -8.74 6.02 9.05
C PHE A 281 -9.65 5.14 8.20
N ALA A 282 -10.76 5.71 7.74
CA ALA A 282 -11.79 5.00 6.98
C ALA A 282 -11.22 4.36 5.71
N GLU A 283 -10.40 5.12 4.98
CA GLU A 283 -9.77 4.65 3.76
C GLU A 283 -8.24 4.75 3.84
N ARG A 284 -7.56 4.06 2.91
CA ARG A 284 -6.12 4.17 2.71
C ARG A 284 -5.75 5.56 2.17
N SER A 285 -4.48 5.90 2.23
CA SER A 285 -3.93 7.12 1.64
C SER A 285 -4.22 7.20 0.13
N ASN A 286 -4.23 8.40 -0.43
CA ASN A 286 -4.39 8.61 -1.87
C ASN A 286 -3.32 7.88 -2.68
N LEU A 287 -2.08 7.85 -2.15
CA LEU A 287 -0.97 7.10 -2.71
C LEU A 287 -1.34 5.62 -2.93
N GLU A 288 -1.79 4.95 -1.86
CA GLU A 288 -2.09 3.52 -1.93
C GLU A 288 -3.34 3.21 -2.75
N GLN A 289 -4.35 4.09 -2.69
CA GLN A 289 -5.54 3.96 -3.52
C GLN A 289 -5.22 4.12 -5.02
N ALA A 290 -4.27 4.99 -5.37
CA ALA A 290 -3.87 5.22 -6.75
C ALA A 290 -3.06 4.05 -7.32
N LEU A 291 -2.01 3.64 -6.63
CA LEU A 291 -1.06 2.66 -7.13
C LEU A 291 -1.56 1.21 -6.99
N PHE A 292 -2.30 0.91 -5.91
CA PHE A 292 -2.74 -0.43 -5.54
C PHE A 292 -4.23 -0.48 -5.16
N PRO A 293 -5.14 -0.10 -6.06
CA PRO A 293 -6.57 0.08 -5.74
C PRO A 293 -7.24 -1.18 -5.20
N GLY A 294 -6.77 -2.36 -5.60
CA GLY A 294 -7.33 -3.65 -5.20
C GLY A 294 -6.58 -4.38 -4.10
N GLU A 295 -5.37 -3.98 -3.73
CA GLU A 295 -4.49 -4.60 -2.70
C GLU A 295 -4.06 -6.05 -2.99
N TYR A 296 -4.86 -6.84 -3.72
CA TYR A 296 -4.69 -8.28 -3.95
C TYR A 296 -4.42 -8.57 -5.42
N ASP A 297 -3.50 -9.50 -5.66
CA ASP A 297 -3.22 -9.99 -7.01
C ASP A 297 -2.92 -11.50 -6.99
N LEU A 298 -3.07 -12.15 -8.13
CA LEU A 298 -2.83 -13.57 -8.33
C LEU A 298 -1.35 -13.82 -8.66
N GLY A 299 -0.73 -14.77 -7.94
CA GLY A 299 0.67 -15.08 -8.17
C GLY A 299 1.26 -16.12 -7.22
N ALA A 300 2.59 -16.03 -7.06
CA ALA A 300 3.36 -16.81 -6.11
C ALA A 300 4.23 -15.89 -5.26
N ARG A 301 4.34 -16.19 -3.97
CA ARG A 301 5.09 -15.40 -2.99
C ARG A 301 5.97 -16.30 -2.14
N VAL A 302 7.20 -15.85 -1.88
CA VAL A 302 8.05 -16.38 -0.81
C VAL A 302 8.21 -15.28 0.22
N ALA A 303 7.91 -15.57 1.48
CA ALA A 303 8.01 -14.62 2.58
C ALA A 303 8.52 -15.31 3.85
N GLY A 304 9.02 -14.52 4.78
CA GLY A 304 9.47 -15.07 6.04
C GLY A 304 10.06 -14.03 6.99
N GLY A 305 10.54 -14.53 8.13
CA GLY A 305 11.19 -13.71 9.14
C GLY A 305 12.31 -14.45 9.87
N TRP A 306 13.34 -13.69 10.22
CA TRP A 306 14.41 -14.18 11.08
C TRP A 306 14.80 -13.10 12.07
N ARG A 307 14.56 -13.36 13.35
CA ARG A 307 14.70 -12.34 14.40
C ARG A 307 13.88 -11.10 14.04
N PHE A 308 14.53 -9.93 13.98
CA PHE A 308 13.89 -8.66 13.62
C PHE A 308 13.73 -8.45 12.10
N ILE A 309 14.34 -9.28 11.25
CA ILE A 309 14.25 -9.14 9.79
C ILE A 309 12.93 -9.75 9.29
N ARG A 310 12.27 -9.08 8.37
CA ARG A 310 11.08 -9.54 7.63
C ARG A 310 11.31 -9.36 6.14
N TYR A 311 10.97 -10.36 5.35
CA TYR A 311 11.14 -10.30 3.89
C TYR A 311 9.97 -10.93 3.15
N ALA A 312 9.70 -10.42 1.95
CA ALA A 312 8.77 -10.99 1.01
C ALA A 312 9.22 -10.70 -0.42
N LEU A 313 9.02 -11.67 -1.30
CA LEU A 313 9.23 -11.55 -2.74
C LEU A 313 8.07 -12.26 -3.44
N ALA A 314 7.41 -11.60 -4.37
CA ALA A 314 6.29 -12.14 -5.13
C ALA A 314 6.49 -11.94 -6.63
N VAL A 315 5.94 -12.87 -7.40
CA VAL A 315 5.71 -12.75 -8.84
C VAL A 315 4.21 -12.84 -9.06
N GLN A 316 3.63 -11.81 -9.67
CA GLN A 316 2.18 -11.62 -9.79
C GLN A 316 1.80 -11.29 -11.23
N ASN A 317 0.52 -11.48 -11.58
CA ASN A 317 0.03 -11.15 -12.91
C ASN A 317 0.09 -9.65 -13.22
N GLY A 318 0.08 -8.80 -12.18
CA GLY A 318 0.08 -7.36 -12.33
C GLY A 318 -1.29 -6.77 -12.67
N GLN A 319 -2.35 -7.53 -12.40
CA GLN A 319 -3.75 -7.14 -12.62
C GLN A 319 -4.53 -7.30 -11.30
N PRO A 320 -4.35 -6.37 -10.35
CA PRO A 320 -4.96 -6.50 -9.03
C PRO A 320 -6.48 -6.42 -9.04
N ALA A 321 -7.09 -6.91 -7.99
CA ALA A 321 -8.54 -7.06 -7.82
C ALA A 321 -9.37 -5.79 -8.09
N GLY A 322 -8.81 -4.60 -7.90
CA GLY A 322 -9.49 -3.32 -8.12
C GLY A 322 -9.33 -2.74 -9.51
N GLU A 323 -8.59 -3.40 -10.38
CA GLU A 323 -8.38 -2.93 -11.74
C GLU A 323 -9.62 -3.17 -12.61
N SER A 324 -10.01 -2.18 -13.40
CA SER A 324 -11.29 -2.20 -14.12
C SER A 324 -11.24 -2.98 -15.42
N THR A 325 -10.07 -3.09 -16.05
CA THR A 325 -9.97 -3.58 -17.43
C THR A 325 -9.85 -5.10 -17.50
N PHE A 326 -9.01 -5.71 -16.69
CA PHE A 326 -8.76 -7.16 -16.72
C PHE A 326 -8.53 -7.71 -15.30
N PRO A 327 -9.50 -7.60 -14.37
CA PRO A 327 -9.30 -8.05 -13.01
C PRO A 327 -8.97 -9.54 -12.97
N TYR A 328 -7.82 -9.91 -12.39
CA TYR A 328 -7.26 -11.27 -12.34
C TYR A 328 -6.96 -11.94 -13.69
N LEU A 329 -7.27 -11.28 -14.81
CA LEU A 329 -6.87 -11.75 -16.13
C LEU A 329 -5.48 -11.21 -16.47
N ASP A 330 -4.69 -11.97 -17.18
CA ASP A 330 -3.36 -11.57 -17.61
C ASP A 330 -3.35 -11.31 -19.12
N PRO A 331 -3.48 -10.05 -19.55
CA PRO A 331 -3.58 -9.71 -20.97
C PRO A 331 -2.22 -9.78 -21.69
N ASN A 332 -1.11 -9.97 -20.97
CA ASN A 332 0.24 -10.02 -21.53
C ASN A 332 1.09 -11.09 -20.82
N ALA A 333 2.24 -11.43 -21.41
CA ALA A 333 3.17 -12.40 -20.81
C ALA A 333 4.02 -11.82 -19.68
N GLY A 334 4.05 -10.49 -19.51
CA GLY A 334 4.85 -9.82 -18.48
C GLY A 334 4.24 -10.00 -17.10
N LYS A 335 5.09 -10.13 -16.10
CA LYS A 335 4.69 -10.27 -14.70
C LYS A 335 5.24 -9.11 -13.88
N ASP A 336 4.54 -8.77 -12.79
CA ASP A 336 5.08 -7.89 -11.77
C ASP A 336 5.92 -8.71 -10.78
N VAL A 337 7.12 -8.24 -10.53
CA VAL A 337 7.97 -8.72 -9.44
C VAL A 337 7.95 -7.68 -8.35
N VAL A 338 7.50 -8.08 -7.17
CA VAL A 338 7.32 -7.19 -6.00
C VAL A 338 8.11 -7.76 -4.84
N GLY A 339 8.89 -6.92 -4.18
CA GLY A 339 9.66 -7.31 -3.02
C GLY A 339 9.63 -6.28 -1.89
N ARG A 340 9.67 -6.76 -0.65
CA ARG A 340 9.82 -5.94 0.55
C ARG A 340 10.84 -6.57 1.48
N LEU A 341 11.78 -5.75 1.95
CA LEU A 341 12.72 -6.10 3.02
C LEU A 341 12.54 -5.10 4.15
N GLY A 342 12.27 -5.59 5.33
CA GLY A 342 12.00 -4.75 6.47
C GLY A 342 12.52 -5.32 7.77
N MET A 343 12.25 -4.57 8.83
CA MET A 343 12.54 -4.93 10.21
C MET A 343 11.30 -4.69 11.08
N ALA A 344 11.17 -5.50 12.13
CA ALA A 344 10.14 -5.34 13.15
C ALA A 344 10.74 -5.78 14.49
N SER A 345 10.72 -4.92 15.50
CA SER A 345 11.33 -5.20 16.81
C SER A 345 10.67 -4.40 17.92
N SER A 346 10.55 -5.02 19.09
CA SER A 346 10.23 -4.31 20.32
C SER A 346 11.52 -3.81 20.97
N LEU A 347 11.57 -2.52 21.31
CA LEU A 347 12.65 -1.87 22.05
C LEU A 347 12.21 -1.74 23.52
N GLY A 348 12.53 -2.74 24.33
CA GLY A 348 12.00 -2.89 25.66
C GLY A 348 10.49 -3.21 25.66
N GLU A 349 9.80 -2.85 26.77
CA GLU A 349 8.37 -3.19 26.94
C GLU A 349 7.40 -2.16 26.36
N ASN A 350 7.89 -0.97 26.05
CA ASN A 350 7.03 0.19 25.77
C ASN A 350 7.12 0.69 24.33
N VAL A 351 8.13 0.31 23.57
CA VAL A 351 8.36 0.84 22.22
C VAL A 351 8.42 -0.29 21.21
N TYR A 352 7.69 -0.14 20.11
CA TYR A 352 7.73 -1.04 18.95
C TYR A 352 8.11 -0.23 17.71
N VAL A 353 9.05 -0.76 16.93
CA VAL A 353 9.54 -0.15 15.69
C VAL A 353 9.37 -1.16 14.55
N GLN A 354 8.81 -0.70 13.46
CA GLN A 354 8.73 -1.45 12.21
C GLN A 354 9.06 -0.52 11.06
N GLY A 355 9.73 -1.02 10.04
CA GLY A 355 9.99 -0.26 8.82
C GLY A 355 10.55 -1.14 7.72
N GLY A 356 10.56 -0.63 6.50
CA GLY A 356 11.05 -1.41 5.37
C GLY A 356 11.23 -0.59 4.10
N PHE A 357 11.84 -1.27 3.14
CA PHE A 357 11.96 -0.82 1.75
C PHE A 357 11.21 -1.79 0.85
N SER A 358 10.51 -1.24 -0.13
CA SER A 358 9.72 -1.99 -1.09
C SER A 358 10.10 -1.61 -2.50
N GLY A 359 10.04 -2.57 -3.42
CA GLY A 359 10.27 -2.35 -4.83
C GLY A 359 9.30 -3.17 -5.67
N LEU A 360 8.88 -2.59 -6.79
CA LEU A 360 8.07 -3.24 -7.81
C LEU A 360 8.71 -2.96 -9.18
N THR A 361 8.77 -3.99 -10.01
CA THR A 361 9.06 -3.85 -11.44
C THR A 361 8.15 -4.78 -12.23
N GLY A 362 7.64 -4.31 -13.35
CA GLY A 362 6.69 -5.10 -14.12
C GLY A 362 6.28 -4.48 -15.43
N THR A 363 5.15 -4.96 -15.96
CA THR A 363 4.69 -4.63 -17.30
C THR A 363 3.22 -4.24 -17.28
N GLY A 364 2.92 -3.02 -17.72
CA GLY A 364 1.56 -2.57 -18.01
C GLY A 364 1.12 -2.98 -19.42
N PHE A 365 -0.18 -2.91 -19.69
CA PHE A 365 -0.80 -3.32 -20.94
C PHE A 365 -1.74 -2.24 -21.46
N HIS A 366 -1.51 -1.83 -22.72
CA HIS A 366 -2.42 -1.00 -23.50
C HIS A 366 -3.19 -1.89 -24.48
N ALA A 367 -4.51 -1.90 -24.38
CA ALA A 367 -5.35 -2.82 -25.15
C ALA A 367 -5.39 -2.52 -26.65
N GLY A 368 -5.11 -1.28 -27.05
CA GLY A 368 -5.37 -0.83 -28.40
C GLY A 368 -6.87 -0.71 -28.70
N THR A 369 -7.22 -0.53 -29.94
CA THR A 369 -8.61 -0.48 -30.41
C THR A 369 -8.85 -1.51 -31.52
N PRO A 370 -9.94 -2.28 -31.51
CA PRO A 370 -10.26 -3.17 -32.63
C PRO A 370 -10.64 -2.35 -33.84
N PRO A 371 -10.38 -2.86 -35.07
CA PRO A 371 -10.88 -2.22 -36.30
C PRO A 371 -12.40 -2.29 -36.35
N THR A 372 -13.03 -1.24 -36.84
CA THR A 372 -14.47 -1.22 -37.08
C THR A 372 -14.77 -1.42 -38.58
N LYS A 373 -15.87 -2.10 -38.85
CA LYS A 373 -16.35 -2.26 -40.24
C LYS A 373 -17.08 -0.99 -40.68
N PRO A 374 -17.04 -0.62 -41.97
CA PRO A 374 -17.94 0.41 -42.47
C PRO A 374 -19.40 -0.07 -42.32
N THR A 375 -20.26 0.84 -41.90
CA THR A 375 -21.69 0.61 -41.76
C THR A 375 -22.45 1.50 -42.74
N VAL A 376 -23.52 0.97 -43.31
CA VAL A 376 -24.44 1.71 -44.13
C VAL A 376 -25.80 1.67 -43.42
N THR A 377 -26.33 2.83 -43.10
CA THR A 377 -27.66 2.96 -42.52
C THR A 377 -28.58 3.72 -43.48
N TYR A 378 -29.83 3.34 -43.48
CA TYR A 378 -30.88 4.02 -44.25
C TYR A 378 -31.51 5.09 -43.36
N GLN A 379 -31.69 6.29 -43.92
CA GLN A 379 -32.47 7.34 -43.34
C GLN A 379 -33.20 8.07 -44.47
N ASP A 380 -34.51 7.85 -44.59
CA ASP A 380 -35.35 8.53 -45.58
C ASP A 380 -35.32 10.05 -45.27
N ARG A 381 -34.54 10.80 -46.04
CA ARG A 381 -34.31 12.23 -45.83
C ARG A 381 -35.32 13.11 -46.53
N ASN A 382 -35.93 12.58 -47.59
CA ASN A 382 -36.94 13.29 -48.38
C ASN A 382 -38.36 12.87 -48.01
N GLU A 383 -38.50 11.90 -47.09
CA GLU A 383 -39.78 11.39 -46.56
C GLU A 383 -40.70 10.83 -47.65
N ASP A 384 -40.14 10.30 -48.75
CA ASP A 384 -40.93 9.76 -49.87
C ASP A 384 -41.25 8.26 -49.72
N GLY A 385 -40.67 7.62 -48.68
CA GLY A 385 -40.87 6.20 -48.39
C GLY A 385 -40.12 5.24 -49.34
N ALA A 386 -39.31 5.74 -50.25
CA ALA A 386 -38.49 4.96 -51.17
C ALA A 386 -37.02 4.95 -50.72
N LEU A 387 -36.30 3.84 -51.02
CA LEU A 387 -34.86 3.75 -50.74
C LEU A 387 -34.11 4.28 -51.96
N ASP A 388 -33.46 5.41 -51.82
CA ASP A 388 -32.60 5.95 -52.86
C ASP A 388 -31.14 6.19 -52.36
N PRO A 389 -30.18 6.48 -53.26
CA PRO A 389 -28.80 6.71 -52.88
C PRO A 389 -28.56 7.88 -51.93
N GLY A 390 -29.50 8.85 -51.92
CA GLY A 390 -29.44 10.05 -51.02
C GLY A 390 -29.75 9.71 -49.57
N ASP A 391 -30.44 8.59 -49.32
CA ASP A 391 -30.90 8.14 -48.01
C ASP A 391 -29.88 7.22 -47.33
N LEU A 392 -28.81 6.86 -48.02
CA LEU A 392 -27.76 5.99 -47.47
C LEU A 392 -26.70 6.84 -46.73
N ILE A 393 -26.58 6.59 -45.46
CA ILE A 393 -25.50 7.16 -44.63
C ILE A 393 -24.42 6.11 -44.52
N VAL A 394 -23.29 6.36 -45.15
CA VAL A 394 -22.10 5.50 -45.05
C VAL A 394 -21.20 6.03 -43.93
N SER A 395 -21.08 5.28 -42.85
CA SER A 395 -20.09 5.53 -41.83
C SER A 395 -18.86 4.68 -42.11
N PRO A 396 -17.72 5.28 -42.48
CA PRO A 396 -16.51 4.52 -42.80
C PRO A 396 -16.01 3.76 -41.60
N GLY A 397 -15.47 2.56 -41.82
CA GLY A 397 -14.78 1.83 -40.79
C GLY A 397 -13.46 2.51 -40.40
N THR A 398 -13.02 2.29 -39.19
CA THR A 398 -11.75 2.78 -38.67
C THR A 398 -10.73 1.65 -38.58
N ALA A 399 -9.47 1.93 -38.90
CA ALA A 399 -8.39 0.99 -38.67
C ALA A 399 -8.17 0.79 -37.15
N GLY A 400 -7.93 -0.46 -36.76
CA GLY A 400 -7.57 -0.75 -35.36
C GLY A 400 -6.14 -0.29 -35.01
N THR A 401 -5.88 -0.08 -33.75
CA THR A 401 -4.53 0.12 -33.22
C THR A 401 -4.07 -1.15 -32.49
N PRO A 402 -2.81 -1.56 -32.64
CA PRO A 402 -2.33 -2.78 -31.98
C PRO A 402 -2.22 -2.57 -30.45
N SER A 403 -2.40 -3.64 -29.69
CA SER A 403 -2.06 -3.67 -28.28
C SER A 403 -0.55 -3.51 -28.09
N ARG A 404 -0.15 -2.93 -26.96
CA ARG A 404 1.25 -2.68 -26.59
C ARG A 404 1.48 -2.93 -25.12
N THR A 405 2.72 -3.27 -24.77
CA THR A 405 3.16 -3.35 -23.38
C THR A 405 4.10 -2.20 -23.06
N PHE A 406 4.16 -1.81 -21.80
CA PHE A 406 5.06 -0.77 -21.30
C PHE A 406 5.63 -1.15 -19.93
N SER A 407 6.82 -0.66 -19.62
CA SER A 407 7.45 -0.89 -18.32
C SER A 407 6.84 -0.02 -17.24
N ARG A 408 6.72 -0.58 -16.04
CA ARG A 408 6.35 0.13 -14.81
C ARG A 408 7.25 -0.27 -13.66
N TYR A 409 7.47 0.64 -12.71
CA TYR A 409 8.22 0.34 -11.49
C TYR A 409 7.79 1.26 -10.35
N ALA A 410 8.07 0.83 -9.12
CA ALA A 410 7.96 1.65 -7.91
C ALA A 410 9.07 1.33 -6.92
N LEU A 411 9.46 2.33 -6.14
CA LEU A 411 10.34 2.22 -4.99
C LEU A 411 9.70 2.95 -3.82
N GLY A 412 9.63 2.30 -2.67
CA GLY A 412 9.00 2.86 -1.47
C GLY A 412 9.80 2.58 -0.21
N ALA A 413 9.54 3.40 0.81
CA ALA A 413 10.04 3.21 2.16
C ALA A 413 8.93 3.53 3.16
N ASP A 414 8.87 2.75 4.24
CA ASP A 414 7.88 2.89 5.29
C ASP A 414 8.51 2.82 6.68
N LEU A 415 7.87 3.49 7.65
CA LEU A 415 8.26 3.45 9.05
C LEU A 415 7.02 3.54 9.94
N LEU A 416 7.00 2.72 11.00
CA LEU A 416 6.06 2.78 12.10
C LEU A 416 6.82 2.80 13.42
N LEU A 417 6.44 3.72 14.28
CA LEU A 417 6.89 3.81 15.67
C LEU A 417 5.66 3.81 16.57
N SER A 418 5.61 2.88 17.51
CA SER A 418 4.52 2.80 18.48
C SER A 418 5.09 2.79 19.90
N ALA A 419 4.56 3.65 20.76
CA ALA A 419 5.02 3.78 22.14
C ALA A 419 3.85 3.81 23.11
N LYS A 420 3.99 3.14 24.25
CA LYS A 420 3.05 3.27 25.36
C LYS A 420 3.31 4.58 26.08
N THR A 421 2.36 5.49 26.02
CA THR A 421 2.38 6.79 26.71
C THR A 421 1.40 6.74 27.88
N SER A 422 1.87 6.29 29.05
CA SER A 422 1.06 6.28 30.29
C SER A 422 0.84 7.73 30.77
N PRO A 423 -0.40 8.12 31.18
CA PRO A 423 -1.62 7.32 31.37
C PRO A 423 -2.55 7.26 30.14
N LEU A 424 -2.21 7.93 29.04
CA LEU A 424 -3.12 8.11 27.90
C LEU A 424 -3.37 6.82 27.12
N GLY A 425 -2.38 5.96 26.96
CA GLY A 425 -2.47 4.74 26.17
C GLY A 425 -1.30 4.58 25.21
N GLN A 426 -1.56 4.13 23.98
CA GLN A 426 -0.54 3.90 22.96
C GLN A 426 -0.57 5.05 21.94
N THR A 427 0.60 5.61 21.67
CA THR A 427 0.83 6.58 20.59
C THR A 427 1.50 5.84 19.44
N THR A 428 0.95 5.93 18.23
CA THR A 428 1.53 5.34 17.02
C THR A 428 1.72 6.42 15.96
N VAL A 429 2.94 6.53 15.45
CA VAL A 429 3.30 7.37 14.30
C VAL A 429 3.71 6.45 13.17
N TYR A 430 3.16 6.64 11.99
CA TYR A 430 3.56 5.86 10.82
C TYR A 430 3.44 6.66 9.54
N GLY A 431 4.24 6.28 8.56
CA GLY A 431 4.25 6.94 7.27
C GLY A 431 4.94 6.12 6.22
N GLU A 432 4.70 6.49 4.99
CA GLU A 432 5.23 5.85 3.80
C GLU A 432 5.49 6.88 2.71
N ILE A 433 6.50 6.64 1.89
CA ILE A 433 6.82 7.44 0.70
C ILE A 433 7.10 6.50 -0.47
N THR A 434 6.55 6.81 -1.64
CA THR A 434 6.75 6.02 -2.86
C THR A 434 7.00 6.94 -4.05
N TRP A 435 7.95 6.52 -4.90
CA TRP A 435 8.17 7.02 -6.25
C TRP A 435 7.85 5.90 -7.23
N ALA A 436 7.05 6.22 -8.25
CA ALA A 436 6.63 5.25 -9.24
C ALA A 436 6.73 5.81 -10.67
N LYS A 437 6.62 4.91 -11.64
CA LYS A 437 6.49 5.22 -13.05
C LYS A 437 5.49 4.30 -13.69
N ASN A 438 4.50 4.88 -14.38
CA ASN A 438 3.44 4.17 -15.11
C ASN A 438 2.68 3.14 -14.25
N LEU A 439 2.43 3.46 -12.97
CA LEU A 439 1.82 2.55 -12.02
C LEU A 439 0.44 2.99 -11.54
N ASP A 440 0.06 4.28 -11.67
CA ASP A 440 -1.29 4.75 -11.29
C ASP A 440 -2.37 3.98 -12.05
N ARG A 441 -3.27 3.34 -11.29
CA ARG A 441 -4.34 2.47 -11.82
C ARG A 441 -5.75 2.99 -11.51
N ALA A 442 -5.86 4.06 -10.72
CA ALA A 442 -7.16 4.51 -10.22
C ALA A 442 -7.42 6.01 -10.30
N LYS A 443 -6.42 6.85 -10.18
CA LYS A 443 -6.59 8.32 -10.18
C LYS A 443 -6.39 8.92 -11.56
N LEU A 444 -5.28 8.59 -12.22
CA LEU A 444 -4.95 9.09 -13.56
C LEU A 444 -4.35 7.97 -14.45
N LEU A 445 -5.00 6.88 -14.61
CA LEU A 445 -4.59 5.70 -15.39
C LEU A 445 -3.29 5.88 -16.20
N ALA A 446 -2.17 5.44 -15.63
CA ALA A 446 -0.84 5.63 -16.20
C ALA A 446 -0.62 4.74 -17.43
N ASP A 447 -1.04 5.19 -18.59
CA ASP A 447 -0.88 4.52 -19.88
C ASP A 447 -0.09 5.42 -20.86
N PRO A 448 1.19 5.10 -21.16
CA PRO A 448 2.01 5.88 -22.10
C PRO A 448 1.47 5.93 -23.53
N TYR A 449 0.58 5.01 -23.90
CA TYR A 449 -0.07 4.95 -25.21
C TYR A 449 -1.51 5.48 -25.18
N GLY A 450 -1.98 5.91 -24.01
CA GLY A 450 -3.25 6.58 -23.79
C GLY A 450 -3.25 8.03 -24.27
N PRO A 451 -4.27 8.81 -23.88
CA PRO A 451 -4.44 10.21 -24.35
C PRO A 451 -3.25 11.13 -24.11
N LEU A 452 -2.48 10.91 -23.03
CA LEU A 452 -1.31 11.72 -22.70
C LEU A 452 -0.07 11.41 -23.53
N GLY A 453 0.01 10.22 -24.17
CA GLY A 453 1.05 9.84 -25.11
C GLY A 453 2.49 9.83 -24.55
N ARG A 454 2.66 9.74 -23.21
CA ARG A 454 3.96 9.78 -22.55
C ARG A 454 4.00 8.94 -21.27
N ASN A 455 5.21 8.61 -20.84
CA ASN A 455 5.39 8.02 -19.52
C ASN A 455 5.01 9.01 -18.43
N MET A 456 4.44 8.49 -17.35
CA MET A 456 4.07 9.26 -16.16
C MET A 456 5.01 8.90 -15.01
N ARG A 457 5.41 9.91 -14.24
CA ARG A 457 6.19 9.76 -13.02
C ARG A 457 5.33 10.18 -11.85
N GLU A 458 5.09 9.25 -10.96
CA GLU A 458 4.24 9.44 -9.80
C GLU A 458 5.07 9.57 -8.51
N ARG A 459 4.54 10.31 -7.54
CA ARG A 459 5.10 10.39 -6.19
C ARG A 459 4.01 10.61 -5.17
N GLY A 460 4.09 9.90 -4.07
CA GLY A 460 3.22 10.14 -2.94
C GLY A 460 3.87 9.85 -1.60
N TYR A 461 3.32 10.41 -0.56
CA TYR A 461 3.71 10.14 0.82
C TYR A 461 2.55 10.43 1.77
N TYR A 462 2.56 9.77 2.92
CA TYR A 462 1.68 10.13 4.02
C TYR A 462 2.40 10.03 5.36
N LEU A 463 1.87 10.75 6.34
CA LEU A 463 2.26 10.67 7.74
C LEU A 463 1.01 10.67 8.60
N ALA A 464 0.91 9.71 9.50
CA ALA A 464 -0.19 9.55 10.42
C ALA A 464 0.27 9.50 11.87
N LEU A 465 -0.50 10.14 12.74
CA LEU A 465 -0.40 10.04 14.19
C LEU A 465 -1.72 9.50 14.72
N VAL A 466 -1.67 8.43 15.50
CA VAL A 466 -2.82 7.81 16.15
C VAL A 466 -2.55 7.69 17.64
N GLN A 467 -3.50 8.13 18.45
CA GLN A 467 -3.45 8.09 19.90
C GLN A 467 -4.63 7.28 20.46
N ASP A 468 -4.32 6.23 21.21
CA ASP A 468 -5.30 5.56 22.05
C ASP A 468 -5.55 6.40 23.32
N LEU A 469 -6.79 6.67 23.63
CA LEU A 469 -7.24 7.40 24.81
C LEU A 469 -7.96 6.43 25.76
N GLY A 470 -7.17 5.74 26.57
CA GLY A 470 -7.65 4.62 27.37
C GLY A 470 -7.98 3.40 26.51
N ARG A 471 -9.01 2.63 26.93
CA ARG A 471 -9.37 1.35 26.27
C ARG A 471 -10.49 1.47 25.22
N TYR A 472 -11.19 2.60 25.22
CA TYR A 472 -12.41 2.75 24.40
C TYR A 472 -12.24 3.75 23.26
N LEU A 473 -11.46 4.80 23.47
CA LEU A 473 -11.35 5.91 22.53
C LEU A 473 -10.03 5.83 21.76
N GLN A 474 -10.10 6.25 20.50
CA GLN A 474 -8.94 6.43 19.64
C GLN A 474 -9.15 7.70 18.81
N ALA A 475 -8.11 8.48 18.62
CA ALA A 475 -8.13 9.67 17.77
C ALA A 475 -6.86 9.71 16.91
N GLY A 476 -6.93 10.37 15.78
CA GLY A 476 -5.76 10.48 14.90
C GLY A 476 -5.90 11.55 13.85
N VAL A 477 -4.76 11.89 13.30
CA VAL A 477 -4.60 12.81 12.17
C VAL A 477 -3.67 12.17 11.17
N ARG A 478 -4.02 12.27 9.87
CA ARG A 478 -3.17 11.85 8.76
C ARG A 478 -3.13 12.97 7.73
N TYR A 479 -1.94 13.30 7.28
CA TYR A 479 -1.74 14.09 6.07
C TYR A 479 -1.19 13.19 4.98
N ASP A 480 -1.82 13.18 3.82
CA ASP A 480 -1.33 12.52 2.64
C ASP A 480 -1.22 13.47 1.44
N TYR A 481 -0.27 13.17 0.58
CA TYR A 481 -0.01 13.88 -0.68
C TYR A 481 0.26 12.85 -1.77
N TYR A 482 -0.35 13.04 -2.92
CA TYR A 482 -0.13 12.23 -4.10
C TYR A 482 -0.11 13.10 -5.36
N ASP A 483 0.88 12.88 -6.19
CA ASP A 483 1.06 13.53 -7.48
C ASP A 483 1.18 12.44 -8.57
N PRO A 484 0.11 12.23 -9.37
CA PRO A 484 0.09 11.19 -10.39
C PRO A 484 0.96 11.52 -11.60
N ASP A 485 1.39 12.78 -11.77
CA ASP A 485 2.14 13.20 -12.93
C ASP A 485 3.03 14.41 -12.64
N LEU A 486 4.22 14.13 -12.14
CA LEU A 486 5.24 15.14 -11.81
C LEU A 486 5.65 16.03 -13.00
N ASP A 487 5.35 15.62 -14.22
CA ASP A 487 5.69 16.34 -15.44
C ASP A 487 4.53 17.21 -15.95
N SER A 488 3.35 17.12 -15.30
CA SER A 488 2.21 17.98 -15.59
C SER A 488 2.31 19.28 -14.81
N THR A 489 2.19 20.40 -15.52
CA THR A 489 2.27 21.73 -14.90
C THR A 489 1.13 22.60 -15.38
N ASP A 490 0.52 23.34 -14.46
CA ASP A 490 -0.42 24.40 -14.78
C ASP A 490 0.33 25.68 -15.11
N ARG A 491 -0.14 26.38 -16.14
CA ARG A 491 0.37 27.69 -16.52
C ARG A 491 -0.66 28.75 -16.21
N VAL A 492 -0.37 29.61 -15.24
CA VAL A 492 -1.17 30.77 -14.90
C VAL A 492 -0.36 32.02 -15.24
N SER A 493 -0.71 32.69 -16.33
CA SER A 493 0.02 33.84 -16.90
C SER A 493 1.48 33.49 -17.25
N ALA A 494 2.48 34.22 -16.76
CA ALA A 494 3.92 33.94 -16.96
C ALA A 494 4.49 32.95 -15.91
N VAL A 495 3.71 32.58 -14.90
CA VAL A 495 4.13 31.69 -13.82
C VAL A 495 3.72 30.26 -14.17
N VAL A 496 4.67 29.34 -14.10
CA VAL A 496 4.40 27.91 -14.21
C VAL A 496 4.12 27.37 -12.81
N LEU A 497 2.93 26.85 -12.60
CA LEU A 497 2.62 26.09 -11.40
C LEU A 497 3.02 24.64 -11.63
N LEU A 498 3.78 24.09 -10.68
CA LEU A 498 4.17 22.70 -10.73
C LEU A 498 3.01 21.81 -10.25
N SER A 499 2.92 20.61 -10.82
CA SER A 499 2.03 19.55 -10.31
C SER A 499 0.55 19.88 -10.44
N SER A 500 0.07 20.10 -11.66
CA SER A 500 -1.34 20.40 -11.96
C SER A 500 -2.33 19.31 -11.52
N GLN A 501 -1.85 18.08 -11.34
CA GLN A 501 -2.67 16.92 -10.95
C GLN A 501 -2.50 16.50 -9.49
N ALA A 502 -1.66 17.23 -8.73
CA ALA A 502 -1.38 16.90 -7.34
C ALA A 502 -2.63 17.05 -6.45
N MET A 503 -2.77 16.12 -5.52
CA MET A 503 -3.82 16.14 -4.51
C MET A 503 -3.27 15.88 -3.11
N SER A 504 -3.91 16.43 -2.11
CA SER A 504 -3.58 16.17 -0.72
C SER A 504 -4.83 16.10 0.14
N THR A 505 -4.78 15.30 1.19
CA THR A 505 -5.87 15.13 2.16
C THR A 505 -5.33 15.27 3.58
N LEU A 506 -6.00 16.08 4.38
CA LEU A 506 -5.85 16.09 5.82
C LEU A 506 -7.04 15.38 6.44
N ALA A 507 -6.85 14.15 6.91
CA ALA A 507 -7.86 13.34 7.56
C ALA A 507 -7.81 13.52 9.08
N LEU A 508 -8.95 13.81 9.69
CA LEU A 508 -9.15 13.91 11.13
C LEU A 508 -10.13 12.81 11.54
N ALA A 509 -9.70 11.84 12.34
CA ALA A 509 -10.50 10.68 12.70
C ALA A 509 -10.59 10.49 14.21
N ALA A 510 -11.76 10.03 14.66
CA ALA A 510 -11.98 9.58 16.04
C ALA A 510 -12.88 8.34 16.04
N ALA A 511 -12.60 7.41 16.97
CA ALA A 511 -13.37 6.18 17.07
C ALA A 511 -13.64 5.81 18.53
N VAL A 512 -14.81 5.20 18.76
CA VAL A 512 -15.18 4.51 20.00
C VAL A 512 -15.18 3.01 19.73
N ARG A 513 -14.51 2.24 20.60
CA ARG A 513 -14.42 0.77 20.49
C ARG A 513 -15.01 0.11 21.74
N TRP A 514 -15.79 -0.96 21.57
CA TRP A 514 -16.32 -1.77 22.65
C TRP A 514 -16.50 -3.23 22.23
N THR A 515 -16.52 -4.14 23.18
CA THR A 515 -16.72 -5.57 22.94
C THR A 515 -17.94 -6.06 23.66
N ILE A 516 -18.86 -6.71 22.95
CA ILE A 516 -20.07 -7.33 23.48
C ILE A 516 -20.20 -8.74 22.87
N GLY A 517 -20.38 -9.76 23.71
CA GLY A 517 -20.63 -11.12 23.25
C GLY A 517 -19.50 -11.72 22.39
N GLY A 518 -18.27 -11.28 22.59
CA GLY A 518 -17.12 -11.70 21.78
C GLY A 518 -16.92 -10.89 20.50
N LEU A 519 -17.89 -10.07 20.09
CA LEU A 519 -17.80 -9.19 18.93
C LEU A 519 -17.12 -7.89 19.32
N THR A 520 -16.14 -7.46 18.53
CA THR A 520 -15.53 -6.12 18.67
C THR A 520 -16.25 -5.15 17.74
N ASN A 521 -16.81 -4.10 18.34
CA ASN A 521 -17.54 -3.07 17.62
C ASN A 521 -16.78 -1.77 17.66
N ARG A 522 -16.88 -0.96 16.58
CA ARG A 522 -16.30 0.35 16.47
C ARG A 522 -17.26 1.31 15.75
N LEU A 523 -17.42 2.50 16.30
CA LEU A 523 -18.02 3.64 15.61
C LEU A 523 -16.90 4.64 15.34
N LEU A 524 -16.67 4.93 14.07
CA LEU A 524 -15.66 5.85 13.58
C LEU A 524 -16.36 7.08 12.97
N ILE A 525 -15.81 8.25 13.22
CA ILE A 525 -16.10 9.48 12.47
C ILE A 525 -14.79 10.00 11.90
N GLU A 526 -14.84 10.46 10.65
CA GLU A 526 -13.69 11.01 9.94
C GLU A 526 -14.12 12.22 9.11
N TYR A 527 -13.28 13.24 9.07
CA TYR A 527 -13.45 14.38 8.19
C TYR A 527 -12.18 14.60 7.38
N ASP A 528 -12.33 14.51 6.06
CA ASP A 528 -11.26 14.70 5.08
C ASP A 528 -11.33 16.10 4.49
N VAL A 529 -10.27 16.88 4.70
CA VAL A 529 -10.06 18.16 4.03
C VAL A 529 -9.22 17.90 2.79
N ASN A 530 -9.87 17.89 1.64
CA ASN A 530 -9.24 17.62 0.36
C ASN A 530 -8.73 18.91 -0.30
N ARG A 531 -7.60 18.82 -0.97
CA ARG A 531 -6.99 19.86 -1.79
C ARG A 531 -6.54 19.27 -3.11
N ASN A 532 -6.96 19.88 -4.21
CA ASN A 532 -6.66 19.45 -5.57
C ASN A 532 -6.65 20.65 -6.52
N HIS A 533 -6.41 20.43 -7.80
CA HIS A 533 -6.45 21.43 -8.86
C HIS A 533 -7.50 21.07 -9.94
N ALA A 534 -8.45 20.20 -9.60
CA ALA A 534 -9.43 19.66 -10.57
C ALA A 534 -10.59 20.65 -10.87
N GLY A 535 -10.79 21.66 -10.04
CA GLY A 535 -11.78 22.71 -10.29
C GLY A 535 -11.32 23.70 -11.35
N ILE A 536 -12.27 24.35 -12.02
CA ILE A 536 -12.02 25.41 -13.01
C ILE A 536 -12.83 26.66 -12.60
N SER A 537 -12.14 27.79 -12.45
CA SER A 537 -12.77 29.08 -12.17
C SER A 537 -13.51 29.64 -13.40
N GLN A 538 -14.33 30.67 -13.23
CA GLN A 538 -14.96 31.37 -14.35
C GLN A 538 -13.95 31.97 -15.34
N ALA A 539 -12.73 32.26 -14.90
CA ALA A 539 -11.65 32.75 -15.74
C ALA A 539 -10.86 31.62 -16.45
N GLY A 540 -11.27 30.35 -16.32
CA GLY A 540 -10.58 29.20 -16.90
C GLY A 540 -9.29 28.80 -16.14
N LEU A 541 -9.10 29.32 -14.93
CA LEU A 541 -7.92 29.00 -14.12
C LEU A 541 -8.18 27.80 -13.20
N PRO A 542 -7.19 26.94 -12.96
CA PRO A 542 -7.30 25.84 -12.01
C PRO A 542 -7.67 26.35 -10.61
N THR A 543 -8.59 25.65 -9.96
CA THR A 543 -9.01 25.92 -8.59
C THR A 543 -9.17 24.61 -7.82
N ASN A 544 -9.24 24.71 -6.51
CA ASN A 544 -9.57 23.56 -5.67
C ASN A 544 -11.05 23.18 -5.87
N LEU A 545 -11.31 21.94 -6.27
CA LEU A 545 -12.66 21.39 -6.28
C LEU A 545 -13.15 21.21 -4.83
N ALA A 546 -14.36 21.65 -4.53
CA ALA A 546 -14.96 21.47 -3.22
C ALA A 546 -15.45 20.02 -3.06
N ASP A 547 -14.61 19.16 -2.46
CA ASP A 547 -14.82 17.72 -2.32
C ASP A 547 -14.47 17.19 -0.93
N ASN A 548 -14.51 18.04 0.12
CA ASN A 548 -14.34 17.59 1.49
C ASN A 548 -15.39 16.53 1.84
N LEU A 549 -14.97 15.50 2.58
CA LEU A 549 -15.79 14.34 2.86
C LEU A 549 -15.92 14.11 4.37
N PHE A 550 -17.15 13.96 4.85
CA PHE A 550 -17.43 13.42 6.17
C PHE A 550 -17.85 11.97 6.05
N THR A 551 -17.21 11.10 6.81
CA THR A 551 -17.52 9.67 6.87
C THR A 551 -17.88 9.27 8.30
N MET A 552 -19.01 8.58 8.46
CA MET A 552 -19.36 7.86 9.68
C MET A 552 -19.39 6.36 9.35
N ARG A 553 -18.62 5.56 10.08
CA ARG A 553 -18.52 4.10 9.88
C ARG A 553 -18.94 3.35 11.13
N ALA A 554 -19.88 2.43 10.97
CA ALA A 554 -20.16 1.38 11.96
C ALA A 554 -19.45 0.09 11.54
N GLU A 555 -18.70 -0.50 12.45
CA GLU A 555 -17.92 -1.71 12.20
C GLU A 555 -18.15 -2.75 13.26
N THR A 556 -18.25 -4.02 12.86
CA THR A 556 -18.30 -5.18 13.75
C THR A 556 -17.32 -6.23 13.23
N VAL A 557 -16.46 -6.74 14.13
CA VAL A 557 -15.45 -7.79 13.86
C VAL A 557 -15.76 -9.00 14.73
N PHE A 558 -15.70 -10.20 14.15
CA PHE A 558 -16.00 -11.50 14.81
C PHE A 558 -14.97 -12.58 14.47
#